data_3d6f3c9b4a200c2511455c634e2f8ae1
#
_entry.id   3d6f3c9b4a200c2511455c634e2f8ae1
#
_cell.length_a   1.000
_cell.length_b   1.000
_cell.length_c   1.000
_cell.angle_alpha   90.00
_cell.angle_beta   90.00
_cell.angle_gamma   90.00
#
_symmetry.space_group_name_H-M   'P 1'
#
loop_
_entity.id
_entity.type
_entity.pdbx_description
1 polymer ?
#
loop_
_entity_poly.entity_id
_entity_poly.type
_entity_poly.pdbx_seq_one_letter_code
_entity_poly.pdbx_strand_id
1 'polypeptide(L)'
;MACNRITVLHDSFGKRTDLRKDWGFAALVEFDGKRILFDTGNNARTFAENTEALGIDLRRIDLVAISHRHGDHTSGLNHLLKLNPAVTIYTPDELYGVFGSSLPGVFYPRCHSLPAYMQYYDGKPPEAIRHGTPWPEAQFTWVKETTEIATNVWLVAVVSDMPGTREMRELSLALRTPRGLVLVAGCSHPGIEKILAASRAIEDRVHLHFWRPSPRSHKGTGNPAHCPGAAR
;
A
#
# COMPACT_ATOMS: atom_id res chain seq x y z
N MET A 1 9.53 19.89 -20.05
CA MET A 1 9.69 19.39 -18.68
C MET A 1 8.65 18.31 -18.44
N ALA A 2 9.02 17.16 -17.89
CA ALA A 2 8.04 16.15 -17.53
C ALA A 2 7.09 16.72 -16.46
N CYS A 3 5.79 16.50 -16.62
CA CYS A 3 4.80 16.96 -15.65
C CYS A 3 4.78 16.00 -14.47
N ASN A 4 5.11 16.48 -13.27
CA ASN A 4 4.97 15.70 -12.05
C ASN A 4 3.50 15.59 -11.67
N ARG A 5 2.99 14.36 -11.50
CA ARG A 5 1.56 14.10 -11.30
C ARG A 5 1.33 12.86 -10.45
N ILE A 6 0.30 12.91 -9.63
CA ILE A 6 -0.25 11.74 -8.92
C ILE A 6 -1.64 11.47 -9.48
N THR A 7 -1.86 10.27 -9.98
CA THR A 7 -3.13 9.80 -10.51
C THR A 7 -3.62 8.64 -9.66
N VAL A 8 -4.76 8.80 -8.98
CA VAL A 8 -5.38 7.71 -8.21
C VAL A 8 -6.04 6.73 -9.17
N LEU A 9 -5.68 5.47 -9.07
CA LEU A 9 -6.14 4.38 -9.94
C LEU A 9 -7.23 3.53 -9.27
N HIS A 10 -7.17 3.43 -7.95
CA HIS A 10 -8.02 2.56 -7.16
C HIS A 10 -8.29 3.20 -5.80
N ASP A 11 -9.55 3.40 -5.47
CA ASP A 11 -9.98 4.05 -4.23
C ASP A 11 -11.47 3.77 -3.96
N SER A 12 -11.85 3.76 -2.69
CA SER A 12 -13.24 3.62 -2.25
C SER A 12 -14.04 4.92 -2.36
N PHE A 13 -13.38 6.09 -2.39
CA PHE A 13 -13.98 7.41 -2.19
C PHE A 13 -14.00 8.30 -3.43
N GLY A 14 -13.39 7.85 -4.51
CA GLY A 14 -13.26 8.61 -5.76
C GLY A 14 -14.61 9.16 -6.26
N LYS A 15 -14.61 10.36 -6.85
CA LYS A 15 -15.82 11.01 -7.38
C LYS A 15 -16.06 10.70 -8.85
N ARG A 16 -15.07 10.18 -9.58
CA ARG A 16 -15.22 9.83 -11.00
C ARG A 16 -16.21 8.67 -11.14
N THR A 17 -17.12 8.81 -12.08
CA THR A 17 -18.18 7.81 -12.37
C THR A 17 -17.77 6.80 -13.43
N ASP A 18 -16.73 7.09 -14.17
CA ASP A 18 -16.12 6.24 -15.20
C ASP A 18 -15.07 5.26 -14.63
N LEU A 19 -14.75 5.36 -13.35
CA LEU A 19 -13.87 4.45 -12.64
C LEU A 19 -14.67 3.60 -11.65
N ARG A 20 -14.26 2.35 -11.53
CA ARG A 20 -14.82 1.46 -10.52
C ARG A 20 -14.22 1.78 -9.15
N LYS A 21 -15.10 1.85 -8.16
CA LYS A 21 -14.71 2.00 -6.76
C LYS A 21 -14.58 0.64 -6.12
N ASP A 22 -13.55 0.47 -5.32
CA ASP A 22 -13.36 -0.74 -4.54
C ASP A 22 -12.51 -0.40 -3.30
N TRP A 23 -12.46 -1.33 -2.37
CA TRP A 23 -11.61 -1.20 -1.18
C TRP A 23 -10.14 -1.21 -1.57
N GLY A 24 -9.27 -0.55 -0.78
CA GLY A 24 -7.85 -0.49 -1.03
C GLY A 24 -7.40 0.79 -1.73
N PHE A 25 -6.15 0.80 -2.16
CA PHE A 25 -5.53 1.97 -2.76
C PHE A 25 -4.56 1.57 -3.88
N ALA A 26 -4.51 2.37 -4.93
CA ALA A 26 -3.43 2.38 -5.91
C ALA A 26 -3.30 3.77 -6.53
N ALA A 27 -2.08 4.22 -6.76
CA ALA A 27 -1.78 5.48 -7.44
C ALA A 27 -0.59 5.33 -8.39
N LEU A 28 -0.68 5.95 -9.56
CA LEU A 28 0.46 6.21 -10.43
C LEU A 28 1.07 7.56 -10.05
N VAL A 29 2.34 7.55 -9.71
CA VAL A 29 3.15 8.73 -9.44
C VAL A 29 4.13 8.92 -10.58
N GLU A 30 3.95 9.99 -11.34
CA GLU A 30 4.87 10.43 -12.39
C GLU A 30 5.72 11.55 -11.80
N PHE A 31 7.02 11.30 -11.64
CA PHE A 31 7.94 12.23 -10.99
C PHE A 31 9.32 12.17 -11.64
N ASP A 32 9.83 13.31 -12.07
CA ASP A 32 11.14 13.45 -12.73
C ASP A 32 11.39 12.42 -13.84
N GLY A 33 10.35 12.16 -14.63
CA GLY A 33 10.37 11.21 -15.74
C GLY A 33 10.22 9.75 -15.34
N LYS A 34 10.12 9.43 -14.05
CA LYS A 34 9.83 8.09 -13.54
C LYS A 34 8.33 7.86 -13.41
N ARG A 35 7.92 6.64 -13.65
CA ARG A 35 6.54 6.16 -13.49
C ARG A 35 6.52 5.12 -12.36
N ILE A 36 6.09 5.56 -11.20
CA ILE A 36 6.08 4.78 -9.97
C ILE A 36 4.66 4.36 -9.67
N LEU A 37 4.42 3.06 -9.60
CA LEU A 37 3.15 2.55 -9.10
C LEU A 37 3.23 2.37 -7.59
N PHE A 38 2.41 3.09 -6.85
CA PHE A 38 2.31 2.97 -5.41
C PHE A 38 1.02 2.23 -5.06
N ASP A 39 1.15 1.02 -4.52
CA ASP A 39 0.10 0.03 -4.28
C ASP A 39 -0.67 -0.39 -5.55
N THR A 40 -1.52 -1.41 -5.43
CA THR A 40 -2.21 -2.01 -6.58
C THR A 40 -3.69 -2.33 -6.33
N GLY A 41 -4.24 -1.92 -5.18
CA GLY A 41 -5.65 -2.11 -4.85
C GLY A 41 -6.04 -3.52 -4.42
N ASN A 42 -7.32 -3.68 -4.13
CA ASN A 42 -7.92 -4.91 -3.57
C ASN A 42 -8.24 -5.98 -4.61
N ASN A 43 -8.44 -5.59 -5.86
CA ASN A 43 -8.97 -6.47 -6.89
C ASN A 43 -8.26 -6.26 -8.22
N ALA A 44 -7.65 -7.32 -8.74
CA ALA A 44 -6.89 -7.27 -9.99
C ALA A 44 -7.74 -6.87 -11.20
N ARG A 45 -9.03 -7.23 -11.23
CA ARG A 45 -9.95 -6.87 -12.31
C ARG A 45 -10.31 -5.38 -12.24
N THR A 46 -10.69 -4.88 -11.07
CA THR A 46 -10.99 -3.46 -10.87
C THR A 46 -9.76 -2.60 -11.19
N PHE A 47 -8.57 -3.03 -10.76
CA PHE A 47 -7.31 -2.37 -11.09
C PHE A 47 -7.06 -2.33 -12.59
N ALA A 48 -7.27 -3.44 -13.31
CA ALA A 48 -7.12 -3.52 -14.76
C ALA A 48 -8.09 -2.58 -15.48
N GLU A 49 -9.40 -2.65 -15.16
CA GLU A 49 -10.44 -1.84 -15.77
C GLU A 49 -10.17 -0.33 -15.56
N ASN A 50 -9.74 0.06 -14.37
CA ASN A 50 -9.42 1.48 -14.07
C ASN A 50 -8.17 1.96 -14.81
N THR A 51 -7.11 1.15 -14.89
CA THR A 51 -5.88 1.52 -15.62
C THR A 51 -6.16 1.64 -17.13
N GLU A 52 -7.00 0.79 -17.69
CA GLU A 52 -7.46 0.86 -19.07
C GLU A 52 -8.29 2.13 -19.32
N ALA A 53 -9.29 2.41 -18.48
CA ALA A 53 -10.12 3.60 -18.56
C ALA A 53 -9.32 4.92 -18.47
N LEU A 54 -8.20 4.89 -17.75
CA LEU A 54 -7.27 6.02 -17.62
C LEU A 54 -6.21 6.08 -18.72
N GLY A 55 -6.18 5.10 -19.64
CA GLY A 55 -5.17 5.01 -20.70
C GLY A 55 -3.75 4.77 -20.18
N ILE A 56 -3.61 4.09 -19.04
CA ILE A 56 -2.32 3.85 -18.41
C ILE A 56 -1.73 2.53 -18.89
N ASP A 57 -0.61 2.60 -19.61
CA ASP A 57 0.15 1.42 -20.00
C ASP A 57 1.03 0.94 -18.83
N LEU A 58 0.64 -0.19 -18.24
CA LEU A 58 1.34 -0.82 -17.12
C LEU A 58 2.72 -1.39 -17.51
N ARG A 59 2.97 -1.66 -18.79
CA ARG A 59 4.29 -2.07 -19.28
C ARG A 59 5.35 -0.97 -19.14
N ARG A 60 4.90 0.27 -18.98
CA ARG A 60 5.76 1.45 -18.84
C ARG A 60 5.95 1.88 -17.38
N ILE A 61 5.56 1.06 -16.42
CA ILE A 61 5.90 1.28 -15.02
C ILE A 61 7.37 0.95 -14.80
N ASP A 62 8.12 1.90 -14.27
CA ASP A 62 9.55 1.74 -14.00
C ASP A 62 9.80 0.95 -12.72
N LEU A 63 8.99 1.19 -11.69
CA LEU A 63 9.07 0.51 -10.39
C LEU A 63 7.72 0.53 -9.67
N VAL A 64 7.56 -0.40 -8.76
CA VAL A 64 6.41 -0.52 -7.87
C VAL A 64 6.87 -0.33 -6.43
N ALA A 65 6.09 0.36 -5.63
CA ALA A 65 6.26 0.41 -4.19
C ALA A 65 4.98 -0.10 -3.53
N ILE A 66 5.07 -1.15 -2.75
CA ILE A 66 3.98 -1.68 -1.93
C ILE A 66 4.11 -1.10 -0.53
N SER A 67 3.08 -0.41 -0.07
CA SER A 67 3.10 0.24 1.22
C SER A 67 3.17 -0.76 2.38
N HIS A 68 2.36 -1.81 2.34
CA HIS A 68 2.32 -2.86 3.37
C HIS A 68 1.64 -4.13 2.84
N ARG A 69 1.64 -5.19 3.63
CA ARG A 69 1.26 -6.54 3.22
C ARG A 69 -0.23 -6.82 3.00
N HIS A 70 -1.14 -5.90 3.32
CA HIS A 70 -2.58 -6.17 3.19
C HIS A 70 -3.01 -6.35 1.74
N GLY A 71 -3.95 -7.29 1.53
CA GLY A 71 -4.40 -7.69 0.21
C GLY A 71 -5.05 -6.58 -0.61
N ASP A 72 -5.64 -5.61 0.06
CA ASP A 72 -6.26 -4.43 -0.56
C ASP A 72 -5.24 -3.40 -1.10
N HIS A 73 -3.95 -3.69 -0.96
CA HIS A 73 -2.84 -2.94 -1.56
C HIS A 73 -2.03 -3.75 -2.57
N THR A 74 -2.17 -5.09 -2.55
CA THR A 74 -1.28 -5.98 -3.29
C THR A 74 -1.95 -6.77 -4.41
N SER A 75 -3.26 -6.85 -4.44
CA SER A 75 -3.99 -7.78 -5.31
C SER A 75 -3.88 -7.48 -6.79
N GLY A 76 -3.70 -6.22 -7.16
CA GLY A 76 -3.49 -5.83 -8.56
C GLY A 76 -2.15 -6.32 -9.12
N LEU A 77 -1.21 -6.79 -8.29
CA LEU A 77 0.00 -7.46 -8.76
C LEU A 77 -0.32 -8.66 -9.65
N ASN A 78 -1.43 -9.36 -9.39
CA ASN A 78 -1.90 -10.46 -10.25
C ASN A 78 -2.18 -10.04 -11.70
N HIS A 79 -2.51 -8.77 -11.94
CA HIS A 79 -2.69 -8.23 -13.28
C HIS A 79 -1.39 -7.60 -13.82
N LEU A 80 -0.74 -6.77 -13.01
CA LEU A 80 0.48 -6.08 -13.39
C LEU A 80 1.55 -7.04 -13.88
N LEU A 81 1.84 -8.12 -13.14
CA LEU A 81 2.91 -9.06 -13.42
C LEU A 81 2.69 -9.87 -14.72
N LYS A 82 1.46 -9.96 -15.22
CA LYS A 82 1.18 -10.53 -16.54
C LYS A 82 1.66 -9.62 -17.69
N LEU A 83 1.72 -8.31 -17.44
CA LEU A 83 2.07 -7.29 -18.43
C LEU A 83 3.52 -6.81 -18.28
N ASN A 84 4.02 -6.80 -17.05
CA ASN A 84 5.35 -6.31 -16.70
C ASN A 84 6.01 -7.23 -15.65
N PRO A 85 6.39 -8.47 -16.04
CA PRO A 85 6.87 -9.49 -15.09
C PRO A 85 8.25 -9.17 -14.49
N ALA A 86 9.03 -8.31 -15.15
CA ALA A 86 10.38 -7.95 -14.71
C ALA A 86 10.44 -6.64 -13.91
N VAL A 87 9.28 -6.04 -13.57
CA VAL A 87 9.26 -4.79 -12.82
C VAL A 87 9.80 -5.02 -11.39
N THR A 88 10.68 -4.13 -10.94
CA THR A 88 11.15 -4.14 -9.55
C THR A 88 10.04 -3.71 -8.61
N ILE A 89 9.79 -4.51 -7.58
CA ILE A 89 8.77 -4.25 -6.56
C ILE A 89 9.45 -4.04 -5.22
N TYR A 90 9.44 -2.81 -4.74
CA TYR A 90 9.86 -2.49 -3.38
C TYR A 90 8.74 -2.83 -2.42
N THR A 91 9.05 -3.56 -1.36
CA THR A 91 8.09 -4.03 -0.36
C THR A 91 8.72 -4.01 1.04
N PRO A 92 7.92 -3.89 2.11
CA PRO A 92 8.46 -3.94 3.46
C PRO A 92 9.24 -5.24 3.73
N ASP A 93 10.39 -5.13 4.38
CA ASP A 93 11.10 -6.28 4.92
C ASP A 93 10.39 -6.78 6.17
N GLU A 94 9.56 -7.79 5.99
CA GLU A 94 8.78 -8.46 7.02
C GLU A 94 8.80 -9.97 6.82
N LEU A 95 8.75 -10.72 7.91
CA LEU A 95 8.71 -12.19 7.85
C LEU A 95 7.45 -12.75 7.16
N TYR A 96 6.37 -11.97 7.15
CA TYR A 96 5.03 -12.47 6.81
C TYR A 96 4.50 -12.01 5.47
N GLY A 97 5.24 -11.19 4.76
CA GLY A 97 5.10 -10.98 3.34
C GLY A 97 3.89 -10.22 2.82
N VAL A 98 3.86 -10.21 1.52
CA VAL A 98 2.86 -9.57 0.69
C VAL A 98 1.79 -10.60 0.33
N PHE A 99 0.53 -10.30 0.60
CA PHE A 99 -0.59 -11.20 0.34
C PHE A 99 -1.48 -10.70 -0.79
N GLY A 100 -2.06 -11.63 -1.54
CA GLY A 100 -3.11 -11.33 -2.49
C GLY A 100 -4.50 -11.21 -1.84
N SER A 101 -5.47 -10.76 -2.61
CA SER A 101 -6.86 -10.55 -2.19
C SER A 101 -7.63 -11.83 -1.82
N SER A 102 -7.10 -13.00 -2.19
CA SER A 102 -7.69 -14.29 -1.81
C SER A 102 -7.59 -14.58 -0.32
N LEU A 103 -6.72 -13.86 0.37
CA LEU A 103 -6.78 -13.81 1.82
C LEU A 103 -7.79 -12.72 2.14
N PRO A 104 -8.78 -12.98 3.01
CA PRO A 104 -9.66 -11.91 3.44
C PRO A 104 -8.75 -10.76 3.81
N GLY A 105 -8.86 -9.65 3.13
CA GLY A 105 -7.95 -8.50 3.20
C GLY A 105 -7.90 -7.90 4.57
N VAL A 106 -8.09 -8.74 5.55
CA VAL A 106 -8.43 -8.31 6.84
C VAL A 106 -7.94 -9.27 7.85
N PHE A 107 -6.75 -9.09 8.18
CA PHE A 107 -6.30 -9.50 9.48
C PHE A 107 -6.92 -8.56 10.52
N TYR A 108 -8.24 -8.61 10.66
CA TYR A 108 -8.88 -7.92 11.77
C TYR A 108 -8.50 -8.64 13.04
N PRO A 109 -7.81 -7.97 13.95
CA PRO A 109 -7.57 -8.55 15.26
C PRO A 109 -8.93 -8.91 15.86
N ARG A 110 -9.00 -10.10 16.45
CA ARG A 110 -10.18 -10.60 17.17
C ARG A 110 -11.40 -10.96 16.31
N CYS A 111 -11.27 -11.20 15.03
CA CYS A 111 -12.34 -11.84 14.29
C CYS A 111 -12.34 -13.35 14.51
N HIS A 112 -13.05 -13.80 15.56
CA HIS A 112 -13.12 -15.21 15.96
C HIS A 112 -13.77 -16.13 14.93
N SER A 113 -14.49 -15.56 13.96
CA SER A 113 -15.10 -16.32 12.85
C SER A 113 -14.12 -16.70 11.76
N LEU A 114 -12.92 -16.10 11.74
CA LEU A 114 -11.88 -16.46 10.79
C LEU A 114 -11.14 -17.73 11.23
N PRO A 115 -10.65 -18.56 10.31
CA PRO A 115 -9.72 -19.63 10.60
C PRO A 115 -8.53 -19.12 11.41
N ALA A 116 -7.98 -19.94 12.33
CA ALA A 116 -6.91 -19.52 13.23
C ALA A 116 -5.70 -18.91 12.51
N TYR A 117 -5.32 -19.46 11.35
CA TYR A 117 -4.21 -18.96 10.54
C TYR A 117 -4.48 -17.60 9.86
N MET A 118 -5.74 -17.13 9.86
CA MET A 118 -6.14 -15.84 9.34
C MET A 118 -6.39 -14.80 10.44
N GLN A 119 -6.37 -15.21 11.69
CA GLN A 119 -6.57 -14.33 12.84
C GLN A 119 -5.26 -13.63 13.16
N TYR A 120 -5.28 -12.31 13.09
CA TYR A 120 -4.15 -11.46 13.34
C TYR A 120 -4.27 -10.83 14.74
N TYR A 121 -3.91 -11.61 15.74
CA TYR A 121 -4.04 -11.21 17.13
C TYR A 121 -2.83 -10.41 17.62
N ASP A 122 -3.11 -9.35 18.36
CA ASP A 122 -2.10 -8.57 19.09
C ASP A 122 -0.87 -8.19 18.24
N GLY A 123 -1.11 -8.07 16.95
CA GLY A 123 -0.07 -7.74 16.00
C GLY A 123 0.82 -8.90 15.58
N LYS A 124 0.49 -10.14 15.93
CA LYS A 124 1.22 -11.32 15.47
C LYS A 124 0.58 -11.88 14.21
N PRO A 125 1.28 -11.85 13.07
CA PRO A 125 0.81 -12.46 11.84
C PRO A 125 0.86 -13.99 11.91
N PRO A 126 0.05 -14.68 11.08
CA PRO A 126 0.10 -16.13 11.01
C PRO A 126 1.45 -16.63 10.48
N GLU A 127 2.06 -17.60 11.15
CA GLU A 127 3.37 -18.17 10.77
C GLU A 127 3.38 -18.86 9.41
N ALA A 128 2.22 -19.33 8.95
CA ALA A 128 2.10 -20.07 7.69
C ALA A 128 2.18 -19.19 6.43
N ILE A 129 2.13 -17.87 6.57
CA ILE A 129 2.10 -16.96 5.44
C ILE A 129 3.44 -16.25 5.33
N ARG A 130 4.16 -16.51 4.24
CA ARG A 130 5.51 -16.01 4.00
C ARG A 130 5.54 -15.01 2.86
N HIS A 131 6.60 -14.19 2.83
CA HIS A 131 6.89 -13.24 1.77
C HIS A 131 6.89 -13.87 0.38
N GLY A 132 6.28 -13.16 -0.57
CA GLY A 132 6.33 -13.51 -1.98
C GLY A 132 5.61 -14.79 -2.37
N THR A 133 5.01 -15.51 -1.41
CA THR A 133 4.33 -16.78 -1.69
C THR A 133 3.31 -16.71 -2.85
N PRO A 134 2.50 -15.65 -3.00
CA PRO A 134 1.57 -15.55 -4.11
C PRO A 134 2.23 -15.25 -5.46
N TRP A 135 3.46 -14.73 -5.48
CA TRP A 135 4.18 -14.33 -6.69
C TRP A 135 5.65 -14.73 -6.63
N PRO A 136 5.97 -16.03 -6.72
CA PRO A 136 7.33 -16.53 -6.50
C PRO A 136 8.34 -16.06 -7.55
N GLU A 137 7.88 -15.68 -8.74
CA GLU A 137 8.72 -15.21 -9.85
C GLU A 137 8.90 -13.69 -9.87
N ALA A 138 8.22 -12.95 -8.99
CA ALA A 138 8.29 -11.49 -8.97
C ALA A 138 9.60 -11.00 -8.36
N GLN A 139 10.10 -9.88 -8.88
CA GLN A 139 11.36 -9.29 -8.43
C GLN A 139 11.12 -8.34 -7.24
N PHE A 140 11.07 -8.89 -6.03
CA PHE A 140 10.93 -8.13 -4.81
C PHE A 140 12.28 -7.60 -4.29
N THR A 141 12.29 -6.32 -3.92
CA THR A 141 13.35 -5.67 -3.16
C THR A 141 12.81 -5.29 -1.78
N TRP A 142 13.43 -5.86 -0.74
CA TRP A 142 12.97 -5.72 0.64
C TRP A 142 13.51 -4.43 1.26
N VAL A 143 12.62 -3.60 1.81
CA VAL A 143 12.94 -2.32 2.42
C VAL A 143 12.79 -2.42 3.94
N LYS A 144 13.91 -2.34 4.64
CA LYS A 144 13.97 -2.44 6.10
C LYS A 144 13.93 -1.08 6.78
N GLU A 145 14.54 -0.08 6.16
CA GLU A 145 14.69 1.27 6.69
C GLU A 145 14.47 2.31 5.59
N THR A 146 14.30 3.56 5.98
CA THR A 146 14.11 4.66 5.04
C THR A 146 15.25 4.70 4.02
N THR A 147 14.89 4.58 2.74
CA THR A 147 15.85 4.34 1.64
C THR A 147 15.50 5.20 0.43
N GLU A 148 16.52 5.80 -0.20
CA GLU A 148 16.38 6.43 -1.52
C GLU A 148 16.38 5.35 -2.60
N ILE A 149 15.31 5.31 -3.41
CA ILE A 149 15.12 4.31 -4.46
C ILE A 149 15.34 4.85 -5.88
N ALA A 150 15.33 6.16 -6.01
CA ALA A 150 15.70 6.91 -7.20
C ALA A 150 16.00 8.35 -6.77
N THR A 151 16.65 9.12 -7.63
CA THR A 151 16.97 10.53 -7.35
C THR A 151 15.73 11.29 -6.88
N ASN A 152 15.79 11.87 -5.69
CA ASN A 152 14.70 12.59 -5.02
C ASN A 152 13.44 11.74 -4.71
N VAL A 153 13.56 10.41 -4.71
CA VAL A 153 12.48 9.48 -4.43
C VAL A 153 12.89 8.52 -3.30
N TRP A 154 12.17 8.54 -2.20
CA TRP A 154 12.45 7.77 -1.00
C TRP A 154 11.27 6.89 -0.61
N LEU A 155 11.56 5.79 0.04
CA LEU A 155 10.60 5.01 0.80
C LEU A 155 10.87 5.25 2.29
N VAL A 156 9.93 5.88 2.97
CA VAL A 156 9.96 6.12 4.41
C VAL A 156 9.39 4.91 5.11
N ALA A 157 10.22 4.18 5.85
CA ALA A 157 9.84 2.95 6.54
C ALA A 157 9.51 3.21 8.01
N VAL A 158 8.30 2.87 8.44
CA VAL A 158 7.86 3.01 9.83
C VAL A 158 7.20 1.73 10.30
N VAL A 159 7.59 1.26 11.49
CA VAL A 159 6.98 0.08 12.11
C VAL A 159 5.82 0.51 13.00
N SER A 160 4.69 -0.16 12.86
CA SER A 160 3.51 0.09 13.67
C SER A 160 3.67 -0.51 15.07
N ASP A 161 3.28 0.27 16.09
CA ASP A 161 3.08 -0.17 17.46
C ASP A 161 1.60 -0.20 17.86
N MET A 162 0.73 0.09 16.88
CA MET A 162 -0.71 0.16 17.11
C MET A 162 -1.33 -1.22 17.31
N PRO A 163 -2.27 -1.37 18.25
CA PRO A 163 -2.97 -2.63 18.43
C PRO A 163 -3.62 -3.13 17.14
N GLY A 164 -3.36 -4.38 16.80
CA GLY A 164 -3.88 -5.04 15.59
C GLY A 164 -3.00 -4.90 14.35
N THR A 165 -2.02 -4.01 14.37
CA THR A 165 -1.00 -3.87 13.31
C THR A 165 0.41 -3.76 13.89
N ARG A 166 0.59 -4.15 15.16
CA ARG A 166 1.90 -4.14 15.82
C ARG A 166 2.89 -4.95 15.00
N GLU A 167 4.13 -4.44 14.91
CA GLU A 167 5.24 -5.03 14.13
C GLU A 167 5.10 -4.95 12.61
N MET A 168 3.95 -4.55 12.08
CA MET A 168 3.80 -4.33 10.64
C MET A 168 4.62 -3.11 10.21
N ARG A 169 5.48 -3.31 9.21
CA ARG A 169 6.20 -2.20 8.58
C ARG A 169 5.36 -1.63 7.45
N GLU A 170 5.23 -0.32 7.45
CA GLU A 170 4.59 0.40 6.36
C GLU A 170 5.60 1.35 5.68
N LEU A 171 5.58 1.35 4.36
CA LEU A 171 6.36 2.24 3.51
C LEU A 171 5.47 3.36 3.00
N SER A 172 5.98 4.58 3.07
CA SER A 172 5.38 5.75 2.43
C SER A 172 6.32 6.28 1.38
N LEU A 173 5.80 6.68 0.22
CA LEU A 173 6.62 7.27 -0.84
C LEU A 173 6.81 8.76 -0.54
N ALA A 174 8.07 9.21 -0.52
CA ALA A 174 8.44 10.60 -0.34
C ALA A 174 9.16 11.13 -1.57
N LEU A 175 8.70 12.25 -2.11
CA LEU A 175 9.25 12.91 -3.27
C LEU A 175 9.80 14.26 -2.85
N ARG A 176 11.11 14.48 -2.99
CA ARG A 176 11.72 15.77 -2.67
C ARG A 176 11.51 16.74 -3.82
N THR A 177 10.90 17.86 -3.51
CA THR A 177 10.66 18.95 -4.46
C THR A 177 11.27 20.26 -3.96
N PRO A 178 11.45 21.29 -4.80
CA PRO A 178 11.90 22.60 -4.34
C PRO A 178 11.02 23.25 -3.28
N ARG A 179 9.78 22.78 -3.12
CA ARG A 179 8.83 23.29 -2.12
C ARG A 179 8.79 22.47 -0.82
N GLY A 180 9.52 21.36 -0.77
CA GLY A 180 9.53 20.39 0.33
C GLY A 180 9.05 19.01 -0.13
N LEU A 181 8.86 18.09 0.81
CA LEU A 181 8.41 16.74 0.50
C LEU A 181 6.94 16.67 0.07
N VAL A 182 6.67 15.84 -0.90
CA VAL A 182 5.34 15.30 -1.20
C VAL A 182 5.31 13.87 -0.71
N LEU A 183 4.44 13.56 0.24
CA LEU A 183 4.27 12.22 0.82
C LEU A 183 3.03 11.53 0.27
N VAL A 184 3.20 10.28 -0.14
CA VAL A 184 2.08 9.37 -0.49
C VAL A 184 2.14 8.20 0.48
N ALA A 185 1.10 8.04 1.28
CA ALA A 185 1.00 6.98 2.26
C ALA A 185 -0.20 6.07 1.97
N GLY A 186 -0.07 4.80 2.34
CA GLY A 186 -1.15 3.83 2.27
C GLY A 186 -2.17 4.04 3.40
N CYS A 187 -2.34 3.04 4.24
CA CYS A 187 -3.31 3.08 5.36
C CYS A 187 -2.84 3.87 6.58
N SER A 188 -1.57 4.21 6.66
CA SER A 188 -0.95 4.89 7.81
C SER A 188 -1.15 4.15 9.13
N HIS A 189 -0.99 2.83 9.12
CA HIS A 189 -1.14 2.00 10.30
C HIS A 189 -0.23 2.40 11.49
N PRO A 190 1.00 2.88 11.27
CA PRO A 190 1.82 3.43 12.35
C PRO A 190 1.31 4.74 12.94
N GLY A 191 0.37 5.40 12.27
CA GLY A 191 -0.06 6.77 12.52
C GLY A 191 0.67 7.77 11.63
N ILE A 192 -0.10 8.71 11.07
CA ILE A 192 0.43 9.72 10.13
C ILE A 192 1.50 10.60 10.79
N GLU A 193 1.37 10.88 12.09
CA GLU A 193 2.34 11.68 12.85
C GLU A 193 3.72 11.04 12.88
N LYS A 194 3.79 9.70 13.02
CA LYS A 194 5.06 8.97 13.00
C LYS A 194 5.68 8.95 11.61
N ILE A 195 4.86 8.81 10.58
CA ILE A 195 5.33 8.88 9.18
C ILE A 195 5.89 10.26 8.89
N LEU A 196 5.20 11.33 9.29
CA LEU A 196 5.68 12.70 9.16
C LEU A 196 6.96 12.94 9.95
N ALA A 197 7.05 12.43 11.18
CA ALA A 197 8.26 12.54 11.99
C ALA A 197 9.46 11.82 11.33
N ALA A 198 9.25 10.61 10.83
CA ALA A 198 10.28 9.84 10.14
C ALA A 198 10.74 10.51 8.83
N SER A 199 9.84 11.17 8.10
CA SER A 199 10.17 11.85 6.85
C SER A 199 11.07 13.07 7.02
N ARG A 200 11.11 13.68 8.22
CA ARG A 200 11.97 14.84 8.53
C ARG A 200 13.46 14.52 8.40
N ALA A 201 13.87 13.27 8.51
CA ALA A 201 15.25 12.88 8.24
C ALA A 201 15.68 13.13 6.78
N ILE A 202 14.72 13.25 5.85
CA ILE A 202 14.95 13.53 4.44
C ILE A 202 14.88 15.04 4.19
N GLU A 203 13.85 15.69 4.71
CA GLU A 203 13.59 17.12 4.55
C GLU A 203 12.57 17.56 5.60
N ASP A 204 12.86 18.63 6.33
CA ASP A 204 11.99 19.11 7.42
C ASP A 204 10.61 19.58 6.97
N ARG A 205 10.55 20.15 5.76
CA ARG A 205 9.32 20.71 5.23
C ARG A 205 8.53 19.69 4.42
N VAL A 206 7.36 19.31 4.91
CA VAL A 206 6.36 18.59 4.13
C VAL A 206 5.43 19.60 3.47
N HIS A 207 5.45 19.63 2.13
CA HIS A 207 4.63 20.56 1.32
C HIS A 207 3.23 20.01 1.09
N LEU A 208 3.12 18.70 0.83
CA LEU A 208 1.87 18.03 0.54
C LEU A 208 1.93 16.61 1.11
N HIS A 209 0.86 16.18 1.73
CA HIS A 209 0.68 14.78 2.04
C HIS A 209 -0.62 14.27 1.42
N PHE A 210 -0.54 13.09 0.86
CA PHE A 210 -1.65 12.36 0.30
C PHE A 210 -1.70 11.00 0.99
N TRP A 211 -2.78 10.75 1.75
CA TRP A 211 -2.93 9.48 2.45
C TRP A 211 -4.37 9.02 2.45
N ARG A 212 -4.56 7.72 2.61
CA ARG A 212 -5.85 7.12 2.86
C ARG A 212 -5.96 6.80 4.35
N PRO A 213 -6.88 7.43 5.11
CA PRO A 213 -7.05 7.08 6.51
C PRO A 213 -7.59 5.65 6.64
N SER A 214 -6.95 4.83 7.49
CA SER A 214 -7.54 3.57 7.91
C SER A 214 -8.82 3.88 8.69
N PRO A 215 -9.93 3.15 8.51
CA PRO A 215 -11.16 3.32 9.30
C PRO A 215 -10.96 3.25 10.81
N ARG A 216 -9.79 2.79 11.27
CA ARG A 216 -9.44 2.64 12.69
C ARG A 216 -8.62 3.80 13.27
N SER A 217 -8.18 4.76 12.47
CA SER A 217 -7.41 5.92 12.96
C SER A 217 -8.25 6.96 13.68
N HIS A 218 -9.58 6.84 13.66
CA HIS A 218 -10.45 7.63 14.51
C HIS A 218 -10.58 6.97 15.89
N LYS A 219 -10.04 7.62 16.91
CA LYS A 219 -10.41 7.40 18.31
C LYS A 219 -11.88 7.74 18.49
N GLY A 220 -12.75 6.88 18.02
CA GLY A 220 -14.16 6.87 18.37
C GLY A 220 -14.40 5.64 19.23
N THR A 221 -15.00 5.82 20.38
CA THR A 221 -15.61 4.77 21.19
C THR A 221 -16.56 3.97 20.29
N GLY A 222 -16.03 3.07 19.51
CA GLY A 222 -16.70 2.36 18.44
C GLY A 222 -16.82 0.90 18.78
N ASN A 223 -18.02 0.49 18.79
CA ASN A 223 -18.56 -0.86 18.79
C ASN A 223 -17.57 -1.91 18.25
N PRO A 224 -17.24 -2.98 19.01
CA PRO A 224 -16.35 -4.00 18.56
C PRO A 224 -16.99 -4.83 17.45
N ALA A 225 -16.29 -4.86 16.32
CA ALA A 225 -16.35 -5.92 15.35
C ALA A 225 -17.67 -6.14 14.60
N HIS A 226 -17.76 -5.49 13.46
CA HIS A 226 -18.40 -6.16 12.34
C HIS A 226 -17.34 -7.03 11.64
N CYS A 227 -17.31 -8.34 11.92
CA CYS A 227 -16.61 -9.30 11.09
C CYS A 227 -17.37 -9.40 9.75
N PRO A 228 -16.83 -8.99 8.60
CA PRO A 228 -17.49 -9.23 7.33
C PRO A 228 -17.48 -10.74 7.06
N GLY A 229 -18.62 -11.35 7.14
CA GLY A 229 -18.77 -12.79 6.92
C GLY A 229 -19.82 -13.49 7.78
N ALA A 230 -20.41 -12.82 8.74
CA ALA A 230 -21.58 -13.35 9.45
C ALA A 230 -22.88 -12.86 8.78
N ALA A 231 -23.05 -13.11 7.48
CA ALA A 231 -24.36 -13.14 6.86
C ALA A 231 -24.73 -14.62 6.71
N ARG A 232 -25.83 -15.00 7.36
CA ARG A 232 -26.45 -16.31 7.28
C ARG A 232 -26.92 -16.62 5.86
#